data_6b246e4b5d8bc02c76bef07578da6ff0
#
_entry.id   6b246e4b5d8bc02c76bef07578da6ff0
#
_cell.length_a   1.000
_cell.length_b   1.000
_cell.length_c   1.000
_cell.angle_alpha   90.00
_cell.angle_beta   90.00
_cell.angle_gamma   90.00
#
_symmetry.space_group_name_H-M   'P 1'
#
loop_
_entity.id
_entity.type
_entity.pdbx_description
1 polymer ?
#
loop_
_entity_poly.entity_id
_entity_poly.type
_entity_poly.pdbx_seq_one_letter_code
_entity_poly.pdbx_strand_id
1 'polypeptide(L)'
;RMVPLQIVKQKFGFSAPDADMLRWSYANQFDQFNNLPFDARPDAEAIHAAADRARQEMRAAFARIIPARVAAIEAGADLPDDVLTRLLRLHLPAAAGFGMDRVVINVGGLLIGAIETTSEAVVNALAELLGRPQVLEAARAAARTGPAAFDGYVWEALRFAPIVAFMFRQAETDHVLGRGSPAESRIAKGRIVLPLSLSAMFDATGVPEPDRFDPTRPDQTYLHFGRGHHECLGRYVAGAMIPEIVRRILLRDAVRAEGAVEDGGTPFPTAFRISYAGRSAGAAAPG
;
A
#
# COMPACT_ATOMS: atom_id res chain seq x y z
N ARG A 1 -11.33 1.50 1.59
CA ARG A 1 -10.60 2.41 2.51
C ARG A 1 -10.90 2.16 4.00
N MET A 2 -12.13 1.75 4.35
CA MET A 2 -12.49 1.58 5.77
C MET A 2 -11.70 0.48 6.49
N VAL A 3 -11.43 -0.66 5.84
CA VAL A 3 -10.67 -1.76 6.48
C VAL A 3 -9.24 -1.32 6.83
N PRO A 4 -8.42 -0.81 5.89
CA PRO A 4 -7.07 -0.32 6.25
C PRO A 4 -7.11 0.83 7.27
N LEU A 5 -8.11 1.73 7.23
CA LEU A 5 -8.28 2.77 8.25
C LEU A 5 -8.44 2.18 9.65
N GLN A 6 -9.26 1.13 9.82
CA GLN A 6 -9.44 0.49 11.12
C GLN A 6 -8.15 -0.19 11.63
N ILE A 7 -7.36 -0.77 10.72
CA ILE A 7 -6.04 -1.32 11.07
C ILE A 7 -5.10 -0.20 11.55
N VAL A 8 -5.08 0.94 10.86
CA VAL A 8 -4.30 2.12 11.27
C VAL A 8 -4.70 2.56 12.69
N LYS A 9 -6.00 2.71 12.97
CA LYS A 9 -6.49 3.12 14.29
C LYS A 9 -6.10 2.14 15.39
N GLN A 10 -6.26 0.85 15.15
CA GLN A 10 -6.07 -0.20 16.16
C GLN A 10 -4.60 -0.59 16.35
N LYS A 11 -3.83 -0.65 15.27
CA LYS A 11 -2.46 -1.19 15.30
C LYS A 11 -1.37 -0.13 15.27
N PHE A 12 -1.66 1.05 14.70
CA PHE A 12 -0.68 2.13 14.72
C PHE A 12 -0.87 3.07 15.91
N GLY A 13 -2.03 2.97 16.58
CA GLY A 13 -2.22 3.54 17.92
C GLY A 13 -2.59 5.01 17.95
N PHE A 14 -3.07 5.58 16.83
CA PHE A 14 -3.64 6.91 16.89
C PHE A 14 -5.02 6.95 16.24
N SER A 15 -5.85 7.85 16.72
CA SER A 15 -7.22 7.98 16.27
C SER A 15 -7.62 9.44 16.18
N ALA A 16 -8.25 9.78 15.06
CA ALA A 16 -8.94 11.02 14.79
C ALA A 16 -10.27 10.67 14.10
N PRO A 17 -11.13 11.64 13.78
CA PRO A 17 -12.32 11.39 12.97
C PRO A 17 -11.97 10.70 11.65
N ASP A 18 -12.74 9.68 11.28
CA ASP A 18 -12.46 8.85 10.09
C ASP A 18 -12.34 9.70 8.81
N ALA A 19 -13.21 10.68 8.65
CA ALA A 19 -13.17 11.59 7.49
C ALA A 19 -11.87 12.39 7.40
N ASP A 20 -11.33 12.83 8.53
CA ASP A 20 -10.07 13.58 8.58
C ASP A 20 -8.90 12.66 8.23
N MET A 21 -8.84 11.48 8.82
CA MET A 21 -7.77 10.51 8.56
C MET A 21 -7.76 10.07 7.09
N LEU A 22 -8.93 9.82 6.50
CA LEU A 22 -9.04 9.49 5.07
C LEU A 22 -8.61 10.67 4.19
N ARG A 23 -9.01 11.88 4.52
CA ARG A 23 -8.61 13.08 3.78
C ARG A 23 -7.10 13.33 3.88
N TRP A 24 -6.51 13.18 5.06
CA TRP A 24 -5.05 13.34 5.25
C TRP A 24 -4.26 12.30 4.46
N SER A 25 -4.70 11.03 4.50
CA SER A 25 -4.07 9.97 3.71
C SER A 25 -4.16 10.28 2.23
N TYR A 26 -5.37 10.54 1.73
CA TYR A 26 -5.59 10.79 0.30
C TYR A 26 -4.80 12.00 -0.21
N ALA A 27 -4.88 13.16 0.45
CA ALA A 27 -4.22 14.36 -0.01
C ALA A 27 -2.69 14.21 -0.12
N ASN A 28 -2.07 13.54 0.86
CA ASN A 28 -0.63 13.31 0.84
C ASN A 28 -0.21 12.29 -0.22
N GLN A 29 -0.97 11.20 -0.37
CA GLN A 29 -0.68 10.21 -1.41
C GLN A 29 -0.92 10.78 -2.80
N PHE A 30 -1.98 11.55 -2.97
CA PHE A 30 -2.28 12.22 -4.24
C PHE A 30 -1.14 13.16 -4.66
N ASP A 31 -0.59 13.94 -3.73
CA ASP A 31 0.57 14.79 -3.95
C ASP A 31 1.80 13.96 -4.39
N GLN A 32 2.09 12.86 -3.69
CA GLN A 32 3.23 12.01 -4.00
C GLN A 32 3.17 11.34 -5.38
N PHE A 33 1.97 10.99 -5.83
CA PHE A 33 1.76 10.27 -7.09
C PHE A 33 1.56 11.22 -8.29
N ASN A 34 1.17 12.47 -8.07
CA ASN A 34 0.95 13.45 -9.12
C ASN A 34 2.09 14.46 -9.28
N ASN A 35 2.71 14.91 -8.21
CA ASN A 35 3.79 15.89 -8.26
C ASN A 35 5.15 15.22 -8.45
N LEU A 36 5.36 14.70 -9.65
CA LEU A 36 6.61 14.05 -10.02
C LEU A 36 7.63 15.11 -10.44
N PRO A 37 8.93 14.96 -10.08
CA PRO A 37 9.94 15.98 -10.33
C PRO A 37 10.30 16.18 -11.82
N PHE A 38 9.72 15.38 -12.69
CA PHE A 38 9.94 15.40 -14.14
C PHE A 38 8.63 15.60 -14.94
N ASP A 39 7.51 15.85 -14.26
CA ASP A 39 6.20 16.08 -14.86
C ASP A 39 5.61 17.40 -14.34
N ALA A 40 5.51 18.40 -15.19
CA ALA A 40 4.96 19.71 -14.85
C ALA A 40 3.45 19.72 -15.08
N ARG A 41 2.68 19.43 -14.04
CA ARG A 41 1.21 19.45 -14.08
C ARG A 41 0.67 20.87 -13.83
N PRO A 42 -0.38 21.29 -14.55
CA PRO A 42 -0.99 22.62 -14.33
C PRO A 42 -1.65 22.78 -12.95
N ASP A 43 -2.06 21.69 -12.31
CA ASP A 43 -2.71 21.65 -10.99
C ASP A 43 -1.76 21.31 -9.83
N ALA A 44 -0.46 21.16 -10.08
CA ALA A 44 0.54 20.74 -9.10
C ALA A 44 0.55 21.58 -7.84
N GLU A 45 0.47 22.91 -7.96
CA GLU A 45 0.47 23.83 -6.82
C GLU A 45 -0.75 23.64 -5.93
N ALA A 46 -1.95 23.48 -6.52
CA ALA A 46 -3.18 23.25 -5.78
C ALA A 46 -3.16 21.89 -5.04
N ILE A 47 -2.64 20.85 -5.66
CA ILE A 47 -2.46 19.51 -5.07
C ILE A 47 -1.49 19.61 -3.89
N HIS A 48 -0.36 20.24 -4.08
CA HIS A 48 0.65 20.42 -3.02
C HIS A 48 0.11 21.23 -1.84
N ALA A 49 -0.60 22.32 -2.09
CA ALA A 49 -1.25 23.12 -1.05
C ALA A 49 -2.30 22.32 -0.26
N ALA A 50 -3.06 21.43 -0.91
CA ALA A 50 -4.00 20.54 -0.23
C ALA A 50 -3.28 19.53 0.68
N ALA A 51 -2.18 18.96 0.22
CA ALA A 51 -1.34 18.06 1.01
C ALA A 51 -0.68 18.78 2.20
N ASP A 52 -0.23 20.02 2.02
CA ASP A 52 0.34 20.83 3.11
C ASP A 52 -0.70 21.10 4.21
N ARG A 53 -1.92 21.48 3.85
CA ARG A 53 -3.00 21.62 4.84
C ARG A 53 -3.26 20.33 5.59
N ALA A 54 -3.34 19.21 4.89
CA ALA A 54 -3.52 17.90 5.50
C ALA A 54 -2.37 17.54 6.47
N ARG A 55 -1.13 17.85 6.11
CA ARG A 55 0.06 17.65 6.97
C ARG A 55 -0.02 18.51 8.23
N GLN A 56 -0.44 19.78 8.11
CA GLN A 56 -0.58 20.69 9.24
C GLN A 56 -1.66 20.20 10.22
N GLU A 57 -2.83 19.81 9.73
CA GLU A 57 -3.91 19.29 10.56
C GLU A 57 -3.52 17.98 11.25
N MET A 58 -2.86 17.07 10.55
CA MET A 58 -2.33 15.83 11.11
C MET A 58 -1.32 16.10 12.22
N ARG A 59 -0.39 17.05 12.02
CA ARG A 59 0.56 17.46 13.05
C ARG A 59 -0.14 18.05 14.28
N ALA A 60 -1.18 18.86 14.08
CA ALA A 60 -1.98 19.41 15.18
C ALA A 60 -2.71 18.31 15.96
N ALA A 61 -3.18 17.25 15.30
CA ALA A 61 -3.74 16.08 15.97
C ALA A 61 -2.68 15.34 16.80
N PHE A 62 -1.48 15.10 16.25
CA PHE A 62 -0.39 14.46 16.97
C PHE A 62 0.11 15.27 18.17
N ALA A 63 0.11 16.60 18.07
CA ALA A 63 0.46 17.49 19.19
C ALA A 63 -0.46 17.30 20.43
N ARG A 64 -1.64 16.73 20.27
CA ARG A 64 -2.55 16.36 21.37
C ARG A 64 -2.40 14.89 21.77
N ILE A 65 -2.32 13.99 20.81
CA ILE A 65 -2.34 12.54 21.03
C ILE A 65 -1.04 12.08 21.69
N ILE A 66 0.10 12.56 21.24
CA ILE A 66 1.42 12.07 21.68
C ILE A 66 1.69 12.44 23.13
N PRO A 67 1.55 13.69 23.59
CA PRO A 67 1.75 14.03 24.99
C PRO A 67 0.81 13.28 25.95
N ALA A 68 -0.44 13.08 25.55
CA ALA A 68 -1.39 12.29 26.33
C ALA A 68 -0.94 10.81 26.48
N ARG A 69 -0.40 10.24 25.39
CA ARG A 69 0.14 8.86 25.44
C ARG A 69 1.41 8.77 26.28
N VAL A 70 2.30 9.78 26.20
CA VAL A 70 3.50 9.86 27.05
C VAL A 70 3.10 9.91 28.53
N ALA A 71 2.20 10.81 28.91
CA ALA A 71 1.72 10.91 30.29
C ALA A 71 1.10 9.60 30.80
N ALA A 72 0.36 8.90 29.95
CA ALA A 72 -0.22 7.59 30.30
C ALA A 72 0.86 6.50 30.48
N ILE A 73 1.93 6.52 29.69
CA ILE A 73 3.09 5.63 29.85
C ILE A 73 3.78 5.90 31.19
N GLU A 74 4.03 7.18 31.52
CA GLU A 74 4.68 7.60 32.75
C GLU A 74 3.84 7.25 34.01
N ALA A 75 2.52 7.32 33.89
CA ALA A 75 1.58 6.91 34.93
C ALA A 75 1.46 5.38 35.10
N GLY A 76 2.14 4.58 34.28
CA GLY A 76 2.05 3.12 34.32
C GLY A 76 0.70 2.55 33.88
N ALA A 77 -0.07 3.30 33.07
CA ALA A 77 -1.37 2.85 32.61
C ALA A 77 -1.25 1.60 31.71
N ASP A 78 -2.27 0.76 31.76
CA ASP A 78 -2.43 -0.35 30.81
C ASP A 78 -2.79 0.21 29.43
N LEU A 79 -1.86 0.08 28.49
CA LEU A 79 -1.94 0.67 27.16
C LEU A 79 -1.91 -0.41 26.07
N PRO A 80 -2.61 -0.17 24.95
CA PRO A 80 -2.56 -1.07 23.81
C PRO A 80 -1.13 -1.31 23.33
N ASP A 81 -0.85 -2.53 22.90
CA ASP A 81 0.38 -2.88 22.21
C ASP A 81 0.28 -2.46 20.73
N ASP A 82 0.46 -1.16 20.50
CA ASP A 82 0.42 -0.52 19.20
C ASP A 82 1.76 0.15 18.84
N VAL A 83 1.91 0.54 17.56
CA VAL A 83 3.15 1.12 17.05
C VAL A 83 3.50 2.42 17.79
N LEU A 84 2.52 3.30 18.05
CA LEU A 84 2.77 4.55 18.77
C LEU A 84 3.30 4.30 20.17
N THR A 85 2.67 3.40 20.94
CA THR A 85 3.13 3.03 22.28
C THR A 85 4.53 2.44 22.25
N ARG A 86 4.81 1.55 21.30
CA ARG A 86 6.14 0.94 21.12
C ARG A 86 7.20 1.98 20.79
N LEU A 87 6.93 2.90 19.85
CA LEU A 87 7.87 3.98 19.47
C LEU A 87 8.16 4.91 20.64
N LEU A 88 7.15 5.27 21.44
CA LEU A 88 7.33 6.14 22.60
C LEU A 88 8.09 5.46 23.75
N ARG A 89 8.01 4.13 23.86
CA ARG A 89 8.79 3.33 24.83
C ARG A 89 10.19 2.96 24.34
N LEU A 90 10.50 3.28 23.08
CA LEU A 90 11.77 2.92 22.46
C LEU A 90 12.90 3.82 22.99
N HIS A 91 13.85 3.24 23.70
CA HIS A 91 15.03 3.93 24.21
C HIS A 91 16.21 3.66 23.29
N LEU A 92 16.48 4.58 22.36
CA LEU A 92 17.63 4.50 21.48
C LEU A 92 18.76 5.40 21.99
N PRO A 93 20.04 5.06 21.72
CA PRO A 93 21.16 5.95 22.01
C PRO A 93 20.96 7.31 21.34
N ALA A 94 21.40 8.40 21.97
CA ALA A 94 21.28 9.76 21.43
C ALA A 94 21.87 9.89 20.03
N ALA A 95 22.93 9.15 19.71
CA ALA A 95 23.56 9.11 18.40
C ALA A 95 22.62 8.59 17.28
N ALA A 96 21.54 7.89 17.62
CA ALA A 96 20.54 7.46 16.63
C ALA A 96 19.66 8.61 16.12
N GLY A 97 19.67 9.77 16.78
CA GLY A 97 18.91 10.95 16.37
C GLY A 97 17.39 10.70 16.31
N PHE A 98 16.87 9.78 17.13
CA PHE A 98 15.45 9.41 17.16
C PHE A 98 14.71 10.16 18.27
N GLY A 99 14.33 11.41 17.97
CA GLY A 99 13.54 12.26 18.84
C GLY A 99 12.03 12.18 18.56
N MET A 100 11.27 13.02 19.26
CA MET A 100 9.81 13.08 19.15
C MET A 100 9.33 13.44 17.74
N ASP A 101 10.07 14.27 17.02
CA ASP A 101 9.84 14.60 15.62
C ASP A 101 9.84 13.35 14.72
N ARG A 102 10.75 12.41 15.00
CA ARG A 102 10.82 11.12 14.29
C ARG A 102 9.61 10.23 14.59
N VAL A 103 9.12 10.24 15.82
CA VAL A 103 7.87 9.53 16.16
C VAL A 103 6.71 10.08 15.33
N VAL A 104 6.54 11.41 15.27
CA VAL A 104 5.50 12.08 14.48
C VAL A 104 5.61 11.72 12.99
N ILE A 105 6.81 11.81 12.43
CA ILE A 105 7.06 11.51 11.01
C ILE A 105 6.73 10.03 10.70
N ASN A 106 7.18 9.11 11.55
CA ASN A 106 6.95 7.68 11.32
C ASN A 106 5.46 7.32 11.40
N VAL A 107 4.75 7.77 12.46
CA VAL A 107 3.34 7.47 12.63
C VAL A 107 2.50 8.13 11.53
N GLY A 108 2.82 9.37 11.15
CA GLY A 108 2.18 10.06 10.02
C GLY A 108 2.43 9.37 8.69
N GLY A 109 3.67 8.93 8.44
CA GLY A 109 4.03 8.16 7.25
C GLY A 109 3.30 6.82 7.15
N LEU A 110 3.09 6.13 8.28
CA LEU A 110 2.31 4.90 8.32
C LEU A 110 0.84 5.14 7.96
N LEU A 111 0.22 6.22 8.44
CA LEU A 111 -1.13 6.59 8.03
C LEU A 111 -1.21 6.81 6.51
N ILE A 112 -0.32 7.65 6.00
CA ILE A 112 -0.29 8.02 4.58
C ILE A 112 -0.08 6.77 3.72
N GLY A 113 0.89 5.92 4.06
CA GLY A 113 1.26 4.76 3.26
C GLY A 113 0.29 3.58 3.31
N ALA A 114 -0.59 3.50 4.32
CA ALA A 114 -1.35 2.27 4.57
C ALA A 114 -2.76 2.25 3.94
N ILE A 115 -3.41 3.38 3.72
CA ILE A 115 -4.84 3.41 3.37
C ILE A 115 -5.07 3.35 1.87
N GLU A 116 -4.57 4.34 1.12
CA GLU A 116 -4.87 4.46 -0.31
C GLU A 116 -4.23 3.34 -1.10
N THR A 117 -2.94 3.08 -0.89
CA THR A 117 -2.19 2.03 -1.60
C THR A 117 -2.76 0.63 -1.34
N THR A 118 -3.15 0.33 -0.10
CA THR A 118 -3.81 -0.96 0.20
C THR A 118 -5.17 -1.06 -0.49
N SER A 119 -5.93 0.04 -0.49
CA SER A 119 -7.26 0.07 -1.12
C SER A 119 -7.16 -0.11 -2.63
N GLU A 120 -6.18 0.53 -3.26
CA GLU A 120 -5.90 0.37 -4.69
C GLU A 120 -5.45 -1.05 -5.01
N ALA A 121 -4.52 -1.62 -4.23
CA ALA A 121 -4.10 -3.01 -4.42
C ALA A 121 -5.27 -3.99 -4.38
N VAL A 122 -6.19 -3.83 -3.44
CA VAL A 122 -7.40 -4.66 -3.35
C VAL A 122 -8.28 -4.49 -4.59
N VAL A 123 -8.49 -3.26 -5.05
CA VAL A 123 -9.29 -2.98 -6.25
C VAL A 123 -8.64 -3.59 -7.49
N ASN A 124 -7.33 -3.37 -7.70
CA ASN A 124 -6.60 -3.88 -8.85
C ASN A 124 -6.61 -5.41 -8.88
N ALA A 125 -6.33 -6.06 -7.75
CA ALA A 125 -6.35 -7.51 -7.66
C ALA A 125 -7.75 -8.08 -7.93
N LEU A 126 -8.81 -7.45 -7.39
CA LEU A 126 -10.19 -7.88 -7.64
C LEU A 126 -10.58 -7.68 -9.11
N ALA A 127 -10.25 -6.55 -9.72
CA ALA A 127 -10.56 -6.26 -11.11
C ALA A 127 -9.90 -7.28 -12.05
N GLU A 128 -8.60 -7.58 -11.81
CA GLU A 128 -7.86 -8.59 -12.57
C GLU A 128 -8.45 -9.99 -12.42
N LEU A 129 -8.78 -10.41 -11.20
CA LEU A 129 -9.34 -11.74 -10.97
C LEU A 129 -10.75 -11.87 -11.53
N LEU A 130 -11.61 -10.86 -11.35
CA LEU A 130 -12.98 -10.86 -11.86
C LEU A 130 -13.02 -10.75 -13.39
N GLY A 131 -12.01 -10.13 -14.01
CA GLY A 131 -11.85 -10.03 -15.46
C GLY A 131 -11.34 -11.30 -16.13
N ARG A 132 -10.93 -12.34 -15.38
CA ARG A 132 -10.32 -13.59 -15.89
C ARG A 132 -11.14 -14.83 -15.45
N PRO A 133 -12.23 -15.19 -16.12
CA PRO A 133 -13.15 -16.23 -15.65
C PRO A 133 -12.49 -17.56 -15.28
N GLN A 134 -11.52 -18.03 -16.06
CA GLN A 134 -10.84 -19.31 -15.78
C GLN A 134 -9.95 -19.21 -14.54
N VAL A 135 -9.24 -18.08 -14.35
CA VAL A 135 -8.43 -17.80 -13.16
C VAL A 135 -9.32 -17.64 -11.93
N LEU A 136 -10.46 -16.96 -12.09
CA LEU A 136 -11.40 -16.69 -11.00
C LEU A 136 -11.92 -17.95 -10.34
N GLU A 137 -12.29 -18.97 -11.10
CA GLU A 137 -12.78 -20.24 -10.53
C GLU A 137 -11.68 -20.95 -9.73
N ALA A 138 -10.46 -21.00 -10.25
CA ALA A 138 -9.32 -21.55 -9.53
C ALA A 138 -8.98 -20.72 -8.27
N ALA A 139 -9.01 -19.38 -8.36
CA ALA A 139 -8.81 -18.50 -7.22
C ALA A 139 -9.88 -18.68 -6.13
N ARG A 140 -11.15 -18.87 -6.51
CA ARG A 140 -12.23 -19.17 -5.56
C ARG A 140 -12.03 -20.51 -4.85
N ALA A 141 -11.60 -21.53 -5.57
CA ALA A 141 -11.27 -22.83 -4.98
C ALA A 141 -10.12 -22.69 -3.97
N ALA A 142 -9.05 -22.00 -4.35
CA ALA A 142 -7.92 -21.70 -3.47
C ALA A 142 -8.33 -20.88 -2.24
N ALA A 143 -9.21 -19.88 -2.42
CA ALA A 143 -9.74 -19.06 -1.33
C ALA A 143 -10.48 -19.87 -0.26
N ARG A 144 -11.20 -20.93 -0.67
CA ARG A 144 -11.88 -21.86 0.25
C ARG A 144 -10.88 -22.75 0.99
N THR A 145 -9.78 -23.13 0.35
CA THR A 145 -8.72 -23.95 0.95
C THR A 145 -7.98 -23.17 2.05
N GLY A 146 -7.70 -21.89 1.84
CA GLY A 146 -7.07 -21.03 2.84
C GLY A 146 -6.08 -20.01 2.28
N PRO A 147 -5.52 -19.15 3.14
CA PRO A 147 -4.60 -18.09 2.71
C PRO A 147 -3.40 -18.60 1.92
N ALA A 148 -2.69 -19.60 2.41
CA ALA A 148 -1.47 -20.12 1.77
C ALA A 148 -1.69 -20.60 0.32
N ALA A 149 -2.90 -21.12 0.02
CA ALA A 149 -3.26 -21.53 -1.34
C ALA A 149 -3.70 -20.34 -2.21
N PHE A 150 -4.15 -19.25 -1.59
CA PHE A 150 -4.79 -18.13 -2.27
C PHE A 150 -3.87 -16.96 -2.55
N ASP A 151 -2.91 -16.67 -1.66
CA ASP A 151 -2.12 -15.42 -1.71
C ASP A 151 -1.39 -15.22 -3.04
N GLY A 152 -0.89 -16.30 -3.66
CA GLY A 152 -0.26 -16.25 -4.97
C GLY A 152 -1.15 -15.67 -6.08
N TYR A 153 -2.46 -15.91 -6.03
CA TYR A 153 -3.41 -15.32 -6.99
C TYR A 153 -3.48 -13.81 -6.88
N VAL A 154 -3.37 -13.27 -5.67
CA VAL A 154 -3.38 -11.83 -5.43
C VAL A 154 -2.10 -11.18 -5.92
N TRP A 155 -0.94 -11.78 -5.61
CA TRP A 155 0.35 -11.23 -6.04
C TRP A 155 0.52 -11.29 -7.54
N GLU A 156 0.04 -12.37 -8.16
CA GLU A 156 0.07 -12.48 -9.62
C GLU A 156 -0.91 -11.50 -10.29
N ALA A 157 -2.10 -11.29 -9.73
CA ALA A 157 -3.02 -10.26 -10.21
C ALA A 157 -2.39 -8.86 -10.15
N LEU A 158 -1.72 -8.53 -9.04
CA LEU A 158 -1.01 -7.27 -8.87
C LEU A 158 0.23 -7.14 -9.79
N ARG A 159 0.79 -8.23 -10.28
CA ARG A 159 1.85 -8.18 -11.30
C ARG A 159 1.32 -7.62 -12.62
N PHE A 160 0.07 -7.97 -13.00
CA PHE A 160 -0.59 -7.42 -14.18
C PHE A 160 -1.12 -6.00 -13.96
N ALA A 161 -1.55 -5.67 -12.75
CA ALA A 161 -2.09 -4.35 -12.40
C ALA A 161 -1.43 -3.81 -11.10
N PRO A 162 -0.13 -3.46 -11.12
CA PRO A 162 0.55 -2.97 -9.93
C PRO A 162 0.08 -1.56 -9.56
N ILE A 163 0.15 -1.23 -8.27
CA ILE A 163 -0.09 0.13 -7.77
C ILE A 163 0.95 1.11 -8.35
N VAL A 164 2.20 0.64 -8.45
CA VAL A 164 3.33 1.44 -8.90
C VAL A 164 4.05 0.72 -10.03
N ALA A 165 3.92 1.27 -11.25
CA ALA A 165 4.58 0.74 -12.43
C ALA A 165 6.09 1.04 -12.48
N PHE A 166 6.49 2.16 -11.87
CA PHE A 166 7.87 2.59 -11.77
C PHE A 166 8.10 3.40 -10.49
N MET A 167 9.35 3.50 -10.08
CA MET A 167 9.80 4.42 -9.04
C MET A 167 10.71 5.45 -9.65
N PHE A 168 11.04 6.51 -8.91
CA PHE A 168 12.11 7.40 -9.32
C PHE A 168 13.16 7.57 -8.21
N ARG A 169 14.38 7.86 -8.60
CA ARG A 169 15.50 8.16 -7.73
C ARG A 169 16.32 9.28 -8.35
N GLN A 170 16.97 10.06 -7.53
CA GLN A 170 18.00 10.99 -8.00
C GLN A 170 19.37 10.45 -7.66
N ALA A 171 20.28 10.47 -8.61
CA ALA A 171 21.65 10.03 -8.38
C ALA A 171 22.40 11.06 -7.52
N GLU A 172 22.84 10.66 -6.33
CA GLU A 172 23.61 11.52 -5.40
C GLU A 172 25.07 11.69 -5.85
N THR A 173 25.59 10.73 -6.61
CA THR A 173 26.96 10.72 -7.15
C THR A 173 26.92 10.17 -8.57
N ASP A 174 28.03 10.33 -9.30
CA ASP A 174 28.20 9.61 -10.56
C ASP A 174 28.21 8.10 -10.31
N HIS A 175 27.51 7.37 -11.16
CA HIS A 175 27.36 5.93 -11.06
C HIS A 175 27.48 5.22 -12.40
N VAL A 176 27.88 3.94 -12.38
CA VAL A 176 27.93 3.11 -13.58
C VAL A 176 27.11 1.85 -13.32
N LEU A 177 26.00 1.72 -14.06
CA LEU A 177 25.20 0.50 -14.07
C LEU A 177 25.79 -0.53 -15.03
N GLY A 178 25.64 -1.81 -14.71
CA GLY A 178 26.01 -2.91 -15.59
C GLY A 178 27.49 -2.91 -16.00
N ARG A 179 28.40 -2.47 -15.15
CA ARG A 179 29.82 -2.34 -15.44
C ARG A 179 30.39 -3.63 -16.07
N GLY A 180 31.01 -3.47 -17.22
CA GLY A 180 31.61 -4.60 -17.97
C GLY A 180 30.58 -5.45 -18.74
N SER A 181 29.30 -5.07 -18.80
CA SER A 181 28.27 -5.71 -19.60
C SER A 181 27.94 -4.89 -20.84
N PRO A 182 27.25 -5.49 -21.86
CA PRO A 182 26.72 -4.74 -23.01
C PRO A 182 25.70 -3.64 -22.63
N ALA A 183 25.14 -3.71 -21.43
CA ALA A 183 24.19 -2.72 -20.89
C ALA A 183 24.86 -1.68 -19.99
N GLU A 184 26.19 -1.55 -20.04
CA GLU A 184 26.91 -0.55 -19.24
C GLU A 184 26.39 0.87 -19.57
N SER A 185 25.96 1.57 -18.52
CA SER A 185 25.44 2.94 -18.64
C SER A 185 25.99 3.83 -17.55
N ARG A 186 26.41 5.04 -17.91
CA ARG A 186 26.86 6.06 -16.95
C ARG A 186 25.71 6.97 -16.57
N ILE A 187 25.53 7.15 -15.27
CA ILE A 187 24.54 8.04 -14.67
C ILE A 187 25.30 9.13 -13.94
N ALA A 188 25.18 10.39 -14.42
CA ALA A 188 25.78 11.52 -13.76
C ALA A 188 25.00 11.90 -12.49
N LYS A 189 25.69 12.48 -11.51
CA LYS A 189 25.09 13.10 -10.32
C LYS A 189 23.94 14.03 -10.71
N GLY A 190 22.86 14.00 -9.95
CA GLY A 190 21.66 14.82 -10.15
C GLY A 190 20.68 14.29 -11.20
N ARG A 191 21.02 13.25 -11.96
CA ARG A 191 20.10 12.65 -12.94
C ARG A 191 18.99 11.87 -12.24
N ILE A 192 17.79 11.98 -12.80
CA ILE A 192 16.66 11.14 -12.39
C ILE A 192 16.79 9.78 -13.06
N VAL A 193 16.63 8.74 -12.26
CA VAL A 193 16.64 7.32 -12.67
C VAL A 193 15.25 6.74 -12.40
N LEU A 194 14.69 6.06 -13.38
CA LEU A 194 13.38 5.42 -13.29
C LEU A 194 13.52 3.89 -13.29
N PRO A 195 13.58 3.24 -12.12
CA PRO A 195 13.43 1.79 -12.03
C PRO A 195 12.01 1.38 -12.47
N LEU A 196 11.92 0.68 -13.61
CA LEU A 196 10.66 0.26 -14.22
C LEU A 196 10.25 -1.11 -13.66
N SER A 197 9.61 -1.13 -12.50
CA SER A 197 9.23 -2.38 -11.79
C SER A 197 8.23 -3.22 -12.60
N LEU A 198 7.25 -2.58 -13.25
CA LEU A 198 6.31 -3.30 -14.11
C LEU A 198 7.04 -3.99 -15.27
N SER A 199 7.87 -3.26 -16.02
CA SER A 199 8.65 -3.83 -17.12
C SER A 199 9.54 -4.99 -16.66
N ALA A 200 10.19 -4.85 -15.52
CA ALA A 200 11.05 -5.90 -14.96
C ALA A 200 10.27 -7.17 -14.58
N MET A 201 9.03 -7.05 -14.10
CA MET A 201 8.17 -8.20 -13.81
C MET A 201 7.63 -8.90 -15.07
N PHE A 202 7.82 -8.32 -16.25
CA PHE A 202 7.47 -8.89 -17.56
C PHE A 202 8.68 -9.17 -18.46
N ASP A 203 9.88 -9.02 -17.94
CA ASP A 203 11.09 -9.33 -18.71
C ASP A 203 11.31 -10.85 -18.80
N ALA A 204 11.15 -11.37 -20.02
CA ALA A 204 11.29 -12.80 -20.30
C ALA A 204 12.69 -13.38 -19.99
N THR A 205 13.72 -12.52 -19.84
CA THR A 205 15.06 -12.97 -19.42
C THR A 205 15.11 -13.37 -17.95
N GLY A 206 14.23 -12.83 -17.12
CA GLY A 206 14.16 -13.11 -15.69
C GLY A 206 12.85 -13.77 -15.24
N VAL A 207 11.78 -13.67 -16.02
CA VAL A 207 10.45 -14.18 -15.70
C VAL A 207 9.97 -15.10 -16.83
N PRO A 208 10.00 -16.42 -16.67
CA PRO A 208 9.52 -17.35 -17.70
C PRO A 208 8.04 -17.14 -18.00
N GLU A 209 7.65 -17.17 -19.27
CA GLU A 209 6.28 -16.98 -19.74
C GLU A 209 5.59 -15.79 -19.08
N PRO A 210 6.11 -14.55 -19.22
CA PRO A 210 5.67 -13.42 -18.41
C PRO A 210 4.20 -13.04 -18.64
N ASP A 211 3.63 -13.35 -19.81
CA ASP A 211 2.23 -13.05 -20.13
C ASP A 211 1.25 -14.09 -19.56
N ARG A 212 1.74 -15.23 -19.06
CA ARG A 212 0.91 -16.25 -18.43
C ARG A 212 0.62 -15.86 -16.97
N PHE A 213 -0.65 -15.91 -16.59
CA PHE A 213 -1.07 -15.79 -15.19
C PHE A 213 -0.69 -17.07 -14.44
N ASP A 214 0.27 -16.98 -13.51
CA ASP A 214 0.81 -18.11 -12.77
C ASP A 214 0.94 -17.79 -11.26
N PRO A 215 -0.03 -18.21 -10.44
CA PRO A 215 -0.01 -17.91 -9.00
C PRO A 215 1.05 -18.66 -8.21
N THR A 216 1.84 -19.50 -8.88
CA THR A 216 2.91 -20.29 -8.25
C THR A 216 4.30 -19.68 -8.42
N ARG A 217 4.38 -18.49 -9.01
CA ARG A 217 5.67 -17.81 -9.19
C ARG A 217 6.35 -17.56 -7.85
N PRO A 218 7.68 -17.67 -7.80
CA PRO A 218 8.42 -17.41 -6.57
C PRO A 218 8.36 -15.91 -6.20
N ASP A 219 8.40 -15.61 -4.89
CA ASP A 219 8.27 -14.26 -4.34
C ASP A 219 9.24 -13.23 -4.95
N GLN A 220 10.43 -13.67 -5.36
CA GLN A 220 11.42 -12.79 -5.99
C GLN A 220 10.98 -12.24 -7.35
N THR A 221 9.97 -12.82 -7.99
CA THR A 221 9.37 -12.29 -9.23
C THR A 221 8.65 -10.97 -8.97
N TYR A 222 8.10 -10.79 -7.77
CA TYR A 222 7.25 -9.66 -7.46
C TYR A 222 8.05 -8.47 -6.91
N LEU A 223 7.86 -7.30 -7.52
CA LEU A 223 8.48 -6.04 -7.13
C LEU A 223 7.47 -5.06 -6.50
N HIS A 224 6.32 -5.55 -6.05
CA HIS A 224 5.24 -4.73 -5.49
C HIS A 224 5.67 -3.87 -4.30
N PHE A 225 6.60 -4.38 -3.50
CA PHE A 225 7.12 -3.71 -2.32
C PHE A 225 8.52 -3.11 -2.52
N GLY A 226 9.03 -3.11 -3.74
CA GLY A 226 10.41 -2.74 -4.04
C GLY A 226 11.41 -3.74 -3.46
N ARG A 227 12.68 -3.38 -3.50
CA ARG A 227 13.79 -4.21 -3.01
C ARG A 227 14.87 -3.36 -2.37
N GLY A 228 15.63 -3.98 -1.45
CA GLY A 228 16.81 -3.37 -0.85
C GLY A 228 16.46 -2.30 0.20
N HIS A 229 17.30 -1.27 0.30
CA HIS A 229 17.23 -0.29 1.38
C HIS A 229 15.92 0.50 1.46
N HIS A 230 15.22 0.66 0.33
CA HIS A 230 13.92 1.33 0.24
C HIS A 230 12.75 0.35 0.09
N GLU A 231 12.91 -0.91 0.46
CA GLU A 231 11.80 -1.85 0.51
C GLU A 231 10.68 -1.33 1.40
N CYS A 232 9.43 -1.58 1.02
CA CYS A 232 8.26 -1.09 1.74
C CYS A 232 8.26 -1.55 3.21
N LEU A 233 8.22 -0.60 4.14
CA LEU A 233 8.13 -0.90 5.58
C LEU A 233 6.85 -1.69 5.91
N GLY A 234 5.76 -1.42 5.18
CA GLY A 234 4.46 -2.06 5.37
C GLY A 234 4.32 -3.45 4.76
N ARG A 235 5.34 -4.02 4.12
CA ARG A 235 5.22 -5.28 3.36
C ARG A 235 4.58 -6.43 4.14
N TYR A 236 4.89 -6.58 5.42
CA TYR A 236 4.36 -7.68 6.23
C TYR A 236 2.88 -7.47 6.59
N VAL A 237 2.51 -6.24 6.92
CA VAL A 237 1.10 -5.88 7.21
C VAL A 237 0.27 -5.94 5.94
N ALA A 238 0.75 -5.37 4.85
CA ALA A 238 0.10 -5.40 3.54
C ALA A 238 0.03 -6.82 2.99
N GLY A 239 1.10 -7.61 3.21
CA GLY A 239 1.20 -9.02 2.82
C GLY A 239 0.11 -9.90 3.42
N ALA A 240 -0.32 -9.60 4.64
CA ALA A 240 -1.44 -10.29 5.28
C ALA A 240 -2.79 -9.65 4.91
N MET A 241 -2.85 -8.32 4.87
CA MET A 241 -4.11 -7.57 4.77
C MET A 241 -4.72 -7.61 3.36
N ILE A 242 -3.92 -7.39 2.32
CA ILE A 242 -4.41 -7.32 0.94
C ILE A 242 -5.02 -8.67 0.50
N PRO A 243 -4.30 -9.80 0.59
CA PRO A 243 -4.85 -11.09 0.21
C PRO A 243 -6.09 -11.46 1.03
N GLU A 244 -6.11 -11.20 2.33
CA GLU A 244 -7.25 -11.56 3.17
C GLU A 244 -8.51 -10.74 2.83
N ILE A 245 -8.39 -9.46 2.51
CA ILE A 245 -9.53 -8.65 2.05
C ILE A 245 -10.07 -9.21 0.74
N VAL A 246 -9.21 -9.45 -0.25
CA VAL A 246 -9.61 -10.03 -1.55
C VAL A 246 -10.26 -11.39 -1.37
N ARG A 247 -9.64 -12.27 -0.56
CA ARG A 247 -10.15 -13.61 -0.25
C ARG A 247 -11.55 -13.54 0.34
N ARG A 248 -11.79 -12.70 1.35
CA ARG A 248 -13.10 -12.55 1.98
C ARG A 248 -14.18 -12.04 1.05
N ILE A 249 -13.81 -11.19 0.10
CA ILE A 249 -14.73 -10.74 -0.93
C ILE A 249 -15.08 -11.91 -1.87
N LEU A 250 -14.08 -12.63 -2.38
CA LEU A 250 -14.30 -13.76 -3.31
C LEU A 250 -15.02 -14.95 -2.68
N LEU A 251 -15.01 -15.09 -1.35
CA LEU A 251 -15.79 -16.08 -0.62
C LEU A 251 -17.30 -15.75 -0.54
N ARG A 252 -17.73 -14.55 -0.99
CA ARG A 252 -19.16 -14.23 -1.14
C ARG A 252 -19.72 -14.94 -2.36
N ASP A 253 -20.99 -15.34 -2.27
CA ASP A 253 -21.65 -16.00 -3.39
C ASP A 253 -21.90 -15.05 -4.55
N ALA A 254 -21.70 -15.53 -5.78
CA ALA A 254 -21.99 -14.82 -7.01
C ALA A 254 -21.34 -13.42 -7.11
N VAL A 255 -20.12 -13.24 -6.59
CA VAL A 255 -19.39 -11.99 -6.72
C VAL A 255 -19.09 -11.70 -8.19
N ARG A 256 -19.43 -10.51 -8.65
CA ARG A 256 -19.14 -10.02 -10.00
C ARG A 256 -18.87 -8.52 -10.01
N ALA A 257 -18.13 -8.06 -11.00
CA ALA A 257 -17.96 -6.64 -11.28
C ALA A 257 -19.23 -6.06 -11.92
N GLU A 258 -19.63 -4.86 -11.52
CA GLU A 258 -20.75 -4.10 -12.08
C GLU A 258 -20.27 -3.01 -13.07
N GLY A 259 -19.09 -3.18 -13.63
CA GLY A 259 -18.45 -2.25 -14.55
C GLY A 259 -16.94 -2.24 -14.40
N ALA A 260 -16.30 -1.32 -15.09
CA ALA A 260 -14.86 -1.09 -14.97
C ALA A 260 -14.50 -0.34 -13.67
N VAL A 261 -13.23 -0.36 -13.32
CA VAL A 261 -12.69 0.52 -12.29
C VAL A 261 -12.78 1.97 -12.78
N GLU A 262 -13.36 2.84 -11.95
CA GLU A 262 -13.43 4.27 -12.20
C GLU A 262 -12.25 4.94 -11.50
N ASP A 263 -11.40 5.66 -12.23
CA ASP A 263 -10.25 6.40 -11.67
C ASP A 263 -10.51 7.92 -11.60
N GLY A 264 -11.50 8.42 -12.35
CA GLY A 264 -11.82 9.85 -12.36
C GLY A 264 -10.67 10.74 -12.84
N GLY A 265 -9.73 10.18 -13.61
CA GLY A 265 -8.52 10.88 -14.05
C GLY A 265 -7.49 11.09 -12.92
N THR A 266 -7.59 10.33 -11.83
CA THR A 266 -6.67 10.36 -10.69
C THR A 266 -5.80 9.09 -10.65
N PRO A 267 -4.64 9.10 -9.95
CA PRO A 267 -3.82 7.92 -9.83
C PRO A 267 -4.46 6.82 -8.95
N PHE A 268 -5.54 7.12 -8.24
CA PHE A 268 -6.22 6.17 -7.37
C PHE A 268 -7.63 5.86 -7.84
N PRO A 269 -8.08 4.60 -7.73
CA PRO A 269 -9.46 4.25 -8.00
C PRO A 269 -10.43 5.09 -7.16
N THR A 270 -11.37 5.75 -7.82
CA THR A 270 -12.43 6.50 -7.16
C THR A 270 -13.61 5.60 -6.82
N ALA A 271 -13.93 4.63 -7.68
CA ALA A 271 -14.93 3.60 -7.44
C ALA A 271 -14.63 2.30 -8.19
N PHE A 272 -15.00 1.19 -7.58
CA PHE A 272 -15.15 -0.11 -8.22
C PHE A 272 -16.36 -0.80 -7.62
N ARG A 273 -17.41 -0.96 -8.42
CA ARG A 273 -18.67 -1.56 -7.95
C ARG A 273 -18.65 -3.05 -8.19
N ILE A 274 -18.94 -3.78 -7.12
CA ILE A 274 -19.11 -5.22 -7.15
C ILE A 274 -20.46 -5.60 -6.55
N SER A 275 -21.11 -6.60 -7.10
CA SER A 275 -22.30 -7.22 -6.51
C SER A 275 -22.00 -8.64 -6.05
N TYR A 276 -22.78 -9.13 -5.11
CA TYR A 276 -22.77 -10.51 -4.64
C TYR A 276 -24.16 -10.89 -4.13
N ALA A 277 -24.48 -12.20 -4.11
CA ALA A 277 -25.73 -12.67 -3.56
C ALA A 277 -25.77 -12.34 -2.04
N GLY A 278 -26.81 -11.62 -1.61
CA GLY A 278 -27.07 -11.40 -0.20
C GLY A 278 -27.34 -12.75 0.49
N ARG A 279 -26.93 -12.93 1.75
CA ARG A 279 -27.47 -14.00 2.56
C ARG A 279 -28.99 -13.79 2.63
N SER A 280 -29.78 -14.74 2.13
CA SER A 280 -31.20 -14.77 2.48
C SER A 280 -31.29 -14.81 4.01
N ALA A 281 -32.00 -13.85 4.59
CA ALA A 281 -32.33 -13.86 6.01
C ALA A 281 -33.21 -15.10 6.29
N GLY A 282 -32.60 -16.24 6.62
CA GLY A 282 -33.33 -17.49 6.80
C GLY A 282 -32.46 -18.73 6.83
N ALA A 283 -31.39 -18.71 7.58
CA ALA A 283 -30.82 -19.94 8.13
C ALA A 283 -30.31 -19.62 9.53
N ALA A 284 -31.19 -19.78 10.52
CA ALA A 284 -30.78 -19.91 11.90
C ALA A 284 -29.78 -21.07 11.98
N ALA A 285 -28.65 -20.86 12.62
CA ALA A 285 -27.71 -21.91 12.94
C ALA A 285 -28.44 -22.95 13.80
N PRO A 286 -28.27 -24.26 13.54
CA PRO A 286 -28.70 -25.27 14.51
C PRO A 286 -27.87 -25.09 15.77
N GLY A 287 -28.53 -25.14 16.93
CA GLY A 287 -28.01 -24.92 18.28
C GLY A 287 -26.95 -25.94 18.71
#